data_19edd40056d36bc3bec19a950e3557aa
#
_entry.id   19edd40056d36bc3bec19a950e3557aa
#
_cell.length_a   1.000
_cell.length_b   1.000
_cell.length_c   1.000
_cell.angle_alpha   90.00
_cell.angle_beta   90.00
_cell.angle_gamma   90.00
#
_symmetry.space_group_name_H-M   'P 1'
#
loop_
_entity.id
_entity.type
_entity.pdbx_description
1 polymer ?
#
loop_
_entity_poly.entity_id
_entity_poly.type
_entity_poly.pdbx_seq_one_letter_code
_entity_poly.pdbx_strand_id
1 'polypeptide(L)'
;MDYLRQLNIVTMMLRIVLAVLCGGLIGLERERKNRPAGFRTYMLAALGATMTVLLSLYLDQMLQGPWQAQAARAGATQDVSRFGAEAVKGIGFLGAGTIVVTARQQVKGLTTAAGLWASVCLGLAIGAGFYACALISILYMIACMYALPPLERRMTRRAHHINISLEVESMEKLGTVIGYLHAQGVRIFDFEVNRSGSGALPSFLCQFSAVLPDRRDHPGLLAELSALDGVILIEEI
;
A
#
# COMPACT_ATOMS: atom_id res chain seq x y z
N MET A 1 32.28 2.15 15.53
CA MET A 1 30.81 2.25 15.46
C MET A 1 30.21 3.08 16.59
N ASP A 2 30.85 3.19 17.73
CA ASP A 2 30.33 3.91 18.89
C ASP A 2 30.17 5.43 18.65
N TYR A 3 31.07 6.04 17.88
CA TYR A 3 30.96 7.45 17.49
C TYR A 3 29.63 7.76 16.72
N LEU A 4 29.20 6.89 15.82
CA LEU A 4 27.96 7.08 15.05
C LEU A 4 26.67 6.93 15.88
N ARG A 5 26.78 6.33 17.07
CA ARG A 5 25.65 6.17 17.99
C ARG A 5 25.52 7.35 18.97
N GLN A 6 26.57 8.12 19.17
CA GLN A 6 26.53 9.30 20.02
C GLN A 6 25.66 10.41 19.40
N LEU A 7 25.01 11.19 20.26
CA LEU A 7 24.20 12.32 19.82
C LEU A 7 25.07 13.57 19.67
N ASN A 8 25.58 13.82 18.47
CA ASN A 8 26.31 15.03 18.14
C ASN A 8 25.79 15.60 16.81
N ILE A 9 26.11 16.85 16.47
CA ILE A 9 25.59 17.53 15.29
C ILE A 9 25.84 16.75 14.00
N VAL A 10 27.02 16.16 13.87
CA VAL A 10 27.40 15.38 12.66
C VAL A 10 26.54 14.13 12.51
N THR A 11 26.35 13.38 13.61
CA THR A 11 25.52 12.17 13.59
C THR A 11 24.04 12.47 13.44
N MET A 12 23.54 13.58 13.99
CA MET A 12 22.16 14.04 13.76
C MET A 12 21.94 14.37 12.29
N MET A 13 22.84 15.16 11.67
CA MET A 13 22.77 15.46 10.23
C MET A 13 22.82 14.19 9.38
N LEU A 14 23.73 13.26 9.70
CA LEU A 14 23.83 11.98 9.00
C LEU A 14 22.52 11.19 9.08
N ARG A 15 21.90 11.08 10.25
CA ARG A 15 20.62 10.37 10.44
C ARG A 15 19.49 11.02 9.64
N ILE A 16 19.39 12.35 9.65
CA ILE A 16 18.40 13.09 8.89
C ILE A 16 18.58 12.85 7.40
N VAL A 17 19.79 13.01 6.87
CA VAL A 17 20.08 12.80 5.45
C VAL A 17 19.78 11.36 5.04
N LEU A 18 20.21 10.40 5.86
CA LEU A 18 19.98 8.98 5.59
C LEU A 18 18.47 8.65 5.56
N ALA A 19 17.69 9.18 6.49
CA ALA A 19 16.24 8.97 6.51
C ALA A 19 15.55 9.55 5.26
N VAL A 20 15.94 10.76 4.87
CA VAL A 20 15.42 11.40 3.66
C VAL A 20 15.78 10.59 2.41
N LEU A 21 17.03 10.14 2.29
CA LEU A 21 17.46 9.30 1.15
C LEU A 21 16.72 7.96 1.11
N CYS A 22 16.62 7.27 2.24
CA CYS A 22 15.93 5.98 2.31
C CYS A 22 14.43 6.12 2.00
N GLY A 23 13.75 7.10 2.60
CA GLY A 23 12.36 7.41 2.31
C GLY A 23 12.15 7.80 0.84
N GLY A 24 13.07 8.62 0.29
CA GLY A 24 13.07 9.02 -1.10
C GLY A 24 13.20 7.84 -2.07
N LEU A 25 14.11 6.91 -1.82
CA LEU A 25 14.29 5.71 -2.65
C LEU A 25 13.00 4.88 -2.76
N ILE A 26 12.31 4.70 -1.64
CA ILE A 26 11.02 3.99 -1.60
C ILE A 26 9.97 4.80 -2.36
N GLY A 27 9.88 6.11 -2.07
CA GLY A 27 8.90 7.01 -2.66
C GLY A 27 9.03 7.17 -4.17
N LEU A 28 10.25 7.12 -4.72
CA LEU A 28 10.51 7.17 -6.17
C LEU A 28 9.83 6.04 -6.93
N GLU A 29 9.85 4.83 -6.40
CA GLU A 29 9.16 3.70 -6.99
C GLU A 29 7.64 3.93 -7.01
N ARG A 30 7.10 4.44 -5.89
CA ARG A 30 5.67 4.71 -5.76
C ARG A 30 5.21 5.79 -6.75
N GLU A 31 5.99 6.86 -6.90
CA GLU A 31 5.71 7.93 -7.85
C GLU A 31 5.78 7.46 -9.29
N ARG A 32 6.80 6.67 -9.67
CA ARG A 32 6.90 6.06 -11.01
C ARG A 32 5.70 5.16 -11.36
N LYS A 33 5.06 4.56 -10.37
CA LYS A 33 3.86 3.73 -10.54
C LYS A 33 2.55 4.50 -10.35
N ASN A 34 2.58 5.84 -10.32
CA ASN A 34 1.41 6.70 -10.10
C ASN A 34 0.57 6.30 -8.87
N ARG A 35 1.25 6.00 -7.74
CA ARG A 35 0.58 5.67 -6.48
C ARG A 35 0.25 6.93 -5.68
N PRO A 36 -0.81 6.92 -4.81
CA PRO A 36 -1.29 8.10 -4.09
C PRO A 36 -0.24 8.82 -3.25
N ALA A 37 0.68 8.09 -2.60
CA ALA A 37 1.82 8.64 -1.89
C ALA A 37 3.09 8.40 -2.69
N GLY A 38 3.78 9.48 -3.06
CA GLY A 38 5.00 9.47 -3.87
C GLY A 38 6.25 9.88 -3.09
N PHE A 39 7.26 10.34 -3.83
CA PHE A 39 8.61 10.68 -3.37
C PHE A 39 8.62 11.58 -2.13
N ARG A 40 7.93 12.74 -2.20
CA ARG A 40 7.90 13.72 -1.11
C ARG A 40 7.25 13.17 0.16
N THR A 41 6.17 12.42 0.02
CA THR A 41 5.42 11.89 1.16
C THR A 41 6.26 10.91 1.97
N TYR A 42 6.95 10.00 1.31
CA TYR A 42 7.82 9.02 1.97
C TYR A 42 9.05 9.68 2.62
N MET A 43 9.66 10.67 1.96
CA MET A 43 10.77 11.44 2.54
C MET A 43 10.35 12.14 3.83
N LEU A 44 9.22 12.86 3.80
CA LEU A 44 8.72 13.61 4.96
C LEU A 44 8.29 12.68 6.09
N ALA A 45 7.68 11.53 5.78
CA ALA A 45 7.29 10.54 6.77
C ALA A 45 8.52 9.94 7.50
N ALA A 46 9.56 9.55 6.77
CA ALA A 46 10.80 9.04 7.33
C ALA A 46 11.56 10.11 8.13
N LEU A 47 11.61 11.35 7.61
CA LEU A 47 12.21 12.49 8.30
C LEU A 47 11.50 12.78 9.63
N GLY A 48 10.17 12.91 9.61
CA GLY A 48 9.38 13.16 10.80
C GLY A 48 9.61 12.11 11.89
N ALA A 49 9.61 10.82 11.50
CA ALA A 49 9.89 9.72 12.40
C ALA A 49 11.32 9.79 13.00
N THR A 50 12.31 10.13 12.19
CA THR A 50 13.69 10.32 12.66
C THR A 50 13.78 11.47 13.67
N MET A 51 13.11 12.59 13.38
CA MET A 51 13.07 13.74 14.27
C MET A 51 12.41 13.42 15.62
N THR A 52 11.37 12.60 15.68
CA THR A 52 10.74 12.21 16.96
C THR A 52 11.70 11.45 17.86
N VAL A 53 12.52 10.55 17.29
CA VAL A 53 13.53 9.81 18.05
C VAL A 53 14.68 10.72 18.47
N LEU A 54 15.17 11.56 17.58
CA LEU A 54 16.24 12.52 17.92
C LEU A 54 15.82 13.46 19.04
N LEU A 55 14.58 13.95 19.01
CA LEU A 55 14.01 14.78 20.07
C LEU A 55 13.94 14.01 21.41
N SER A 56 13.49 12.75 21.36
CA SER A 56 13.42 11.89 22.55
C SER A 56 14.80 11.67 23.19
N LEU A 57 15.80 11.34 22.38
CA LEU A 57 17.19 11.16 22.83
C LEU A 57 17.81 12.46 23.37
N TYR A 58 17.52 13.60 22.74
CA TYR A 58 17.97 14.90 23.19
C TYR A 58 17.36 15.25 24.56
N LEU A 59 16.07 15.06 24.75
CA LEU A 59 15.40 15.32 26.04
C LEU A 59 15.96 14.40 27.14
N ASP A 60 16.19 13.12 26.85
CA ASP A 60 16.80 12.19 27.80
C ASP A 60 18.21 12.66 28.22
N GLN A 61 19.04 13.07 27.25
CA GLN A 61 20.37 13.63 27.53
C GLN A 61 20.31 14.91 28.38
N MET A 62 19.35 15.80 28.14
CA MET A 62 19.17 17.03 28.92
C MET A 62 18.74 16.74 30.34
N LEU A 63 17.83 15.77 30.53
CA LEU A 63 17.37 15.37 31.88
C LEU A 63 18.43 14.65 32.70
N GLN A 64 19.32 13.91 32.07
CA GLN A 64 20.46 13.25 32.72
C GLN A 64 21.68 14.18 32.93
N GLY A 65 21.68 15.35 32.28
CA GLY A 65 22.78 16.32 32.30
C GLY A 65 22.35 17.69 32.82
N PRO A 66 22.26 18.74 31.98
CA PRO A 66 22.04 20.12 32.40
C PRO A 66 20.79 20.37 33.23
N TRP A 67 19.73 19.55 33.06
CA TRP A 67 18.44 19.70 33.76
C TRP A 67 18.24 18.69 34.91
N GLN A 68 19.25 17.91 35.24
CA GLN A 68 19.14 16.83 36.21
C GLN A 68 18.60 17.31 37.60
N ALA A 69 19.09 18.44 38.10
CA ALA A 69 18.66 18.97 39.38
C ALA A 69 17.19 19.42 39.37
N GLN A 70 16.72 20.04 38.29
CA GLN A 70 15.32 20.46 38.13
C GLN A 70 14.43 19.23 37.95
N ALA A 71 14.85 18.26 37.15
CA ALA A 71 14.14 17.00 36.88
C ALA A 71 13.92 16.23 38.20
N ALA A 72 14.97 16.08 39.02
CA ALA A 72 14.87 15.42 40.32
C ALA A 72 13.89 16.09 41.25
N ARG A 73 13.86 17.43 41.33
CA ARG A 73 12.90 18.20 42.12
C ARG A 73 11.47 18.06 41.66
N ALA A 74 11.27 17.95 40.36
CA ALA A 74 9.94 17.81 39.73
C ALA A 74 9.47 16.36 39.62
N GLY A 75 10.29 15.37 39.97
CA GLY A 75 10.00 13.94 39.71
C GLY A 75 9.84 13.61 38.25
N ALA A 76 10.47 14.41 37.38
CA ALA A 76 10.34 14.23 35.91
C ALA A 76 11.19 13.03 35.44
N THR A 77 10.54 12.12 34.71
CA THR A 77 11.18 10.98 34.03
C THR A 77 10.87 11.03 32.55
N GLN A 78 11.81 10.56 31.71
CA GLN A 78 11.64 10.48 30.28
C GLN A 78 11.46 9.03 29.88
N ASP A 79 10.38 8.77 29.13
CA ASP A 79 10.21 7.53 28.38
C ASP A 79 10.66 7.77 26.93
N VAL A 80 11.83 7.26 26.59
CA VAL A 80 12.46 7.40 25.26
C VAL A 80 11.62 6.79 24.16
N SER A 81 10.78 5.80 24.48
CA SER A 81 9.95 5.10 23.48
C SER A 81 8.67 5.88 23.10
N ARG A 82 8.23 6.80 23.95
CA ARG A 82 6.93 7.46 23.83
C ARG A 82 6.74 8.22 22.52
N PHE A 83 7.69 9.06 22.14
CA PHE A 83 7.61 9.83 20.89
C PHE A 83 7.55 8.90 19.65
N GLY A 84 8.36 7.85 19.65
CA GLY A 84 8.33 6.85 18.58
C GLY A 84 6.99 6.11 18.50
N ALA A 85 6.43 5.73 19.66
CA ALA A 85 5.13 5.07 19.72
C ALA A 85 4.00 5.98 19.17
N GLU A 86 4.00 7.26 19.49
CA GLU A 86 3.03 8.22 18.96
C GLU A 86 3.21 8.45 17.45
N ALA A 87 4.45 8.46 16.94
CA ALA A 87 4.70 8.54 15.49
C ALA A 87 4.13 7.32 14.73
N VAL A 88 4.28 6.10 15.30
CA VAL A 88 3.73 4.86 14.72
C VAL A 88 2.20 4.87 14.73
N LYS A 89 1.56 5.39 15.79
CA LYS A 89 0.11 5.56 15.83
C LYS A 89 -0.36 6.61 14.80
N GLY A 90 0.32 7.76 14.76
CA GLY A 90 -0.04 8.88 13.89
C GLY A 90 0.01 8.54 12.40
N ILE A 91 1.00 7.76 11.96
CA ILE A 91 1.08 7.32 10.55
C ILE A 91 -0.07 6.40 10.17
N GLY A 92 -0.70 5.72 11.12
CA GLY A 92 -1.89 4.90 10.87
C GLY A 92 -3.03 5.71 10.27
N PHE A 93 -3.23 6.95 10.73
CA PHE A 93 -4.22 7.87 10.17
C PHE A 93 -3.90 8.26 8.73
N LEU A 94 -2.66 8.65 8.43
CA LEU A 94 -2.23 8.96 7.06
C LEU A 94 -2.30 7.74 6.14
N GLY A 95 -1.89 6.57 6.64
CA GLY A 95 -1.99 5.31 5.92
C GLY A 95 -3.44 4.98 5.57
N ALA A 96 -4.36 5.06 6.52
CA ALA A 96 -5.79 4.85 6.29
C ALA A 96 -6.34 5.82 5.24
N GLY A 97 -5.89 7.09 5.25
CA GLY A 97 -6.26 8.09 4.24
C GLY A 97 -5.84 7.76 2.81
N THR A 98 -4.90 6.82 2.61
CA THR A 98 -4.51 6.35 1.26
C THR A 98 -5.34 5.16 0.77
N ILE A 99 -6.15 4.54 1.63
CA ILE A 99 -6.98 3.39 1.29
C ILE A 99 -8.33 3.91 0.79
N VAL A 100 -8.65 3.60 -0.44
CA VAL A 100 -9.87 4.05 -1.11
C VAL A 100 -10.62 2.85 -1.66
N VAL A 101 -11.92 2.79 -1.39
CA VAL A 101 -12.84 1.85 -2.06
C VAL A 101 -13.37 2.54 -3.30
N THR A 102 -13.15 1.95 -4.47
CA THR A 102 -13.63 2.50 -5.74
C THR A 102 -15.12 2.21 -5.93
N ALA A 103 -15.77 2.91 -6.87
CA ALA A 103 -17.16 2.63 -7.23
C ALA A 103 -17.41 1.17 -7.68
N ARG A 104 -16.34 0.46 -8.08
CA ARG A 104 -16.35 -0.96 -8.45
C ARG A 104 -16.01 -1.89 -7.27
N GLN A 105 -16.22 -1.47 -6.03
CA GLN A 105 -15.94 -2.26 -4.80
C GLN A 105 -14.48 -2.70 -4.63
N GLN A 106 -13.54 -2.19 -5.42
CA GLN A 106 -12.12 -2.53 -5.30
C GLN A 106 -11.44 -1.67 -4.23
N VAL A 107 -10.70 -2.31 -3.34
CA VAL A 107 -9.88 -1.64 -2.34
C VAL A 107 -8.50 -1.32 -2.93
N LYS A 108 -8.18 -0.02 -3.07
CA LYS A 108 -6.87 0.47 -3.55
C LYS A 108 -6.12 1.17 -2.42
N GLY A 109 -4.79 1.18 -2.50
CA GLY A 109 -3.94 1.92 -1.54
C GLY A 109 -3.35 1.09 -0.40
N LEU A 110 -3.72 -0.18 -0.21
CA LEU A 110 -3.21 -1.03 0.88
C LEU A 110 -1.68 -1.10 0.94
N THR A 111 -1.02 -1.37 -0.19
CA THR A 111 0.45 -1.40 -0.27
C THR A 111 1.08 -0.04 0.01
N THR A 112 0.39 1.06 -0.37
CA THR A 112 0.84 2.42 -0.08
C THR A 112 0.79 2.70 1.42
N ALA A 113 -0.31 2.35 2.08
CA ALA A 113 -0.49 2.49 3.52
C ALA A 113 0.57 1.70 4.30
N ALA A 114 0.75 0.42 3.96
CA ALA A 114 1.77 -0.44 4.57
C ALA A 114 3.19 0.10 4.32
N GLY A 115 3.47 0.60 3.12
CA GLY A 115 4.76 1.19 2.77
C GLY A 115 5.07 2.47 3.57
N LEU A 116 4.07 3.36 3.76
CA LEU A 116 4.21 4.55 4.60
C LEU A 116 4.51 4.16 6.05
N TRP A 117 3.78 3.20 6.60
CA TRP A 117 4.01 2.69 7.95
C TRP A 117 5.42 2.13 8.10
N ALA A 118 5.86 1.30 7.18
CA ALA A 118 7.22 0.73 7.18
C ALA A 118 8.31 1.81 7.01
N SER A 119 8.05 2.86 6.22
CA SER A 119 8.98 4.00 6.06
C SER A 119 9.14 4.79 7.36
N VAL A 120 8.08 4.96 8.15
CA VAL A 120 8.16 5.57 9.49
C VAL A 120 8.99 4.70 10.42
N CYS A 121 8.74 3.38 10.46
CA CYS A 121 9.54 2.46 11.27
C CYS A 121 11.03 2.48 10.87
N LEU A 122 11.33 2.58 9.58
CA LEU A 122 12.69 2.76 9.07
C LEU A 122 13.30 4.08 9.58
N GLY A 123 12.56 5.17 9.53
CA GLY A 123 12.97 6.47 10.07
C GLY A 123 13.25 6.43 11.57
N LEU A 124 12.42 5.73 12.36
CA LEU A 124 12.67 5.52 13.79
C LEU A 124 13.97 4.75 14.04
N ALA A 125 14.23 3.68 13.28
CA ALA A 125 15.46 2.89 13.39
C ALA A 125 16.71 3.72 13.05
N ILE A 126 16.66 4.55 12.01
CA ILE A 126 17.73 5.47 11.64
C ILE A 126 17.92 6.52 12.73
N GLY A 127 16.84 7.12 13.25
CA GLY A 127 16.86 8.09 14.32
C GLY A 127 17.49 7.55 15.62
N ALA A 128 17.25 6.28 15.93
CA ALA A 128 17.87 5.57 17.05
C ALA A 128 19.35 5.19 16.82
N GLY A 129 19.89 5.39 15.61
CA GLY A 129 21.23 4.94 15.26
C GLY A 129 21.36 3.43 15.06
N PHE A 130 20.22 2.73 14.81
CA PHE A 130 20.20 1.29 14.56
C PHE A 130 20.41 1.00 13.06
N TYR A 131 21.56 1.42 12.54
CA TYR A 131 21.87 1.39 11.10
C TYR A 131 21.85 0.01 10.46
N ALA A 132 22.25 -1.05 11.20
CA ALA A 132 22.20 -2.41 10.68
C ALA A 132 20.75 -2.84 10.37
N CYS A 133 19.84 -2.58 11.29
CA CYS A 133 18.42 -2.83 11.08
C CYS A 133 17.86 -1.99 9.91
N ALA A 134 18.20 -0.71 9.87
CA ALA A 134 17.76 0.18 8.80
C ALA A 134 18.24 -0.30 7.42
N LEU A 135 19.48 -0.74 7.29
CA LEU A 135 20.03 -1.27 6.03
C LEU A 135 19.31 -2.56 5.59
N ILE A 136 19.12 -3.48 6.52
CA ILE A 136 18.40 -4.73 6.22
C ILE A 136 16.95 -4.41 5.81
N SER A 137 16.27 -3.54 6.57
CA SER A 137 14.87 -3.16 6.32
C SER A 137 14.69 -2.51 4.95
N ILE A 138 15.55 -1.56 4.57
CA ILE A 138 15.44 -0.91 3.26
C ILE A 138 15.66 -1.88 2.12
N LEU A 139 16.61 -2.83 2.26
CA LEU A 139 16.83 -3.88 1.27
C LEU A 139 15.58 -4.74 1.07
N TYR A 140 14.95 -5.20 2.16
CA TYR A 140 13.72 -5.98 2.07
C TYR A 140 12.55 -5.15 1.52
N MET A 141 12.40 -3.89 1.91
CA MET A 141 11.36 -3.02 1.36
C MET A 141 11.51 -2.84 -0.15
N ILE A 142 12.74 -2.59 -0.62
CA ILE A 142 13.03 -2.49 -2.05
C ILE A 142 12.74 -3.84 -2.75
N ALA A 143 13.16 -4.95 -2.18
CA ALA A 143 12.88 -6.28 -2.73
C ALA A 143 11.38 -6.54 -2.84
N CYS A 144 10.59 -6.22 -1.81
CA CYS A 144 9.14 -6.36 -1.83
C CYS A 144 8.47 -5.48 -2.90
N MET A 145 8.96 -4.26 -3.10
CA MET A 145 8.34 -3.32 -4.04
C MET A 145 8.74 -3.53 -5.50
N TYR A 146 9.96 -4.03 -5.76
CA TYR A 146 10.49 -4.20 -7.12
C TYR A 146 10.51 -5.66 -7.58
N ALA A 147 10.90 -6.60 -6.71
CA ALA A 147 11.11 -8.00 -7.08
C ALA A 147 9.84 -8.86 -6.96
N LEU A 148 8.97 -8.59 -5.97
CA LEU A 148 7.73 -9.36 -5.81
C LEU A 148 6.70 -9.16 -6.94
N PRO A 149 6.41 -7.95 -7.44
CA PRO A 149 5.38 -7.77 -8.46
C PRO A 149 5.57 -8.60 -9.74
N PRO A 150 6.78 -8.72 -10.33
CA PRO A 150 6.97 -9.60 -11.49
C PRO A 150 6.80 -11.10 -11.15
N LEU A 151 7.15 -11.50 -9.92
CA LEU A 151 6.95 -12.87 -9.43
C LEU A 151 5.46 -13.16 -9.25
N GLU A 152 4.71 -12.27 -8.60
CA GLU A 152 3.27 -12.33 -8.43
C GLU A 152 2.55 -12.44 -9.78
N ARG A 153 2.90 -11.60 -10.76
CA ARG A 153 2.35 -11.68 -12.12
C ARG A 153 2.63 -13.02 -12.79
N ARG A 154 3.80 -13.63 -12.57
CA ARG A 154 4.10 -14.96 -13.13
C ARG A 154 3.27 -16.05 -12.47
N MET A 155 3.02 -15.96 -11.17
CA MET A 155 2.19 -16.91 -10.43
C MET A 155 0.72 -16.76 -10.82
N THR A 156 0.21 -15.53 -10.90
CA THR A 156 -1.18 -15.23 -11.26
C THR A 156 -1.48 -15.56 -12.72
N ARG A 157 -0.55 -15.32 -13.66
CA ARG A 157 -0.71 -15.71 -15.07
C ARG A 157 -0.91 -17.22 -15.28
N ARG A 158 -0.40 -18.06 -14.37
CA ARG A 158 -0.64 -19.50 -14.42
C ARG A 158 -2.03 -19.89 -13.90
N ALA A 159 -2.71 -19.01 -13.19
CA ALA A 159 -4.00 -19.31 -12.60
C ALA A 159 -5.20 -19.08 -13.53
N HIS A 160 -5.00 -18.55 -14.77
CA HIS A 160 -6.05 -18.29 -15.77
C HIS A 160 -7.32 -17.63 -15.21
N HIS A 161 -7.16 -16.86 -14.13
CA HIS A 161 -8.24 -16.09 -13.52
C HIS A 161 -8.43 -14.76 -14.25
N ILE A 162 -9.67 -14.48 -14.63
CA ILE A 162 -10.10 -13.20 -15.20
C ILE A 162 -11.27 -12.67 -14.35
N ASN A 163 -11.21 -11.39 -14.02
CA ASN A 163 -12.33 -10.71 -13.37
C ASN A 163 -13.07 -9.88 -14.43
N ILE A 164 -14.35 -10.17 -14.59
CA ILE A 164 -15.17 -9.55 -15.61
C ILE A 164 -16.23 -8.69 -14.96
N SER A 165 -16.35 -7.44 -15.43
CA SER A 165 -17.48 -6.56 -15.20
C SER A 165 -18.32 -6.49 -16.44
N LEU A 166 -19.57 -6.92 -16.35
CA LEU A 166 -20.51 -7.04 -17.44
C LEU A 166 -21.76 -6.22 -17.14
N GLU A 167 -22.15 -5.33 -18.05
CA GLU A 167 -23.43 -4.65 -17.99
C GLU A 167 -24.39 -5.21 -19.03
N VAL A 168 -25.57 -5.64 -18.59
CA VAL A 168 -26.59 -6.27 -19.43
C VAL A 168 -27.94 -5.55 -19.31
N GLU A 169 -28.75 -5.60 -20.37
CA GLU A 169 -30.06 -4.97 -20.43
C GLU A 169 -31.09 -5.65 -19.53
N SER A 170 -31.01 -6.97 -19.33
CA SER A 170 -31.96 -7.73 -18.52
C SER A 170 -31.34 -8.95 -17.85
N MET A 171 -32.01 -9.44 -16.80
CA MET A 171 -31.62 -10.70 -16.11
C MET A 171 -31.71 -11.94 -17.02
N GLU A 172 -32.58 -11.94 -18.01
CA GLU A 172 -32.71 -13.02 -18.98
C GLU A 172 -31.47 -13.11 -19.87
N LYS A 173 -30.99 -11.96 -20.35
CA LYS A 173 -29.76 -11.88 -21.14
C LYS A 173 -28.52 -12.30 -20.33
N LEU A 174 -28.51 -11.98 -19.04
CA LEU A 174 -27.47 -12.48 -18.13
C LEU A 174 -27.43 -14.01 -18.09
N GLY A 175 -28.60 -14.67 -18.02
CA GLY A 175 -28.69 -16.12 -18.08
C GLY A 175 -28.09 -16.69 -19.36
N THR A 176 -28.27 -16.02 -20.50
CA THR A 176 -27.70 -16.41 -21.79
C THR A 176 -26.16 -16.31 -21.77
N VAL A 177 -25.60 -15.23 -21.21
CA VAL A 177 -24.15 -15.06 -21.06
C VAL A 177 -23.54 -16.12 -20.17
N ILE A 178 -24.17 -16.38 -19.01
CA ILE A 178 -23.70 -17.43 -18.06
C ILE A 178 -23.76 -18.81 -18.75
N GLY A 179 -24.83 -19.12 -19.46
CA GLY A 179 -24.97 -20.37 -20.19
C GLY A 179 -23.89 -20.52 -21.28
N TYR A 180 -23.56 -19.46 -21.99
CA TYR A 180 -22.48 -19.43 -22.95
C TYR A 180 -21.13 -19.72 -22.29
N LEU A 181 -20.81 -19.05 -21.18
CA LEU A 181 -19.57 -19.26 -20.42
C LEU A 181 -19.43 -20.70 -19.93
N HIS A 182 -20.51 -21.27 -19.40
CA HIS A 182 -20.54 -22.68 -18.96
C HIS A 182 -20.33 -23.65 -20.12
N ALA A 183 -20.97 -23.42 -21.27
CA ALA A 183 -20.78 -24.24 -22.48
C ALA A 183 -19.33 -24.21 -22.98
N GLN A 184 -18.60 -23.12 -22.75
CA GLN A 184 -17.19 -22.96 -23.07
C GLN A 184 -16.23 -23.54 -22.01
N GLY A 185 -16.74 -24.18 -20.96
CA GLY A 185 -15.96 -24.77 -19.88
C GLY A 185 -15.34 -23.74 -18.90
N VAL A 186 -15.82 -22.50 -18.92
CA VAL A 186 -15.40 -21.44 -18.00
C VAL A 186 -16.10 -21.67 -16.66
N ARG A 187 -15.31 -21.70 -15.56
CA ARG A 187 -15.85 -21.78 -14.19
C ARG A 187 -15.96 -20.37 -13.60
N ILE A 188 -17.15 -20.06 -13.11
CA ILE A 188 -17.49 -18.75 -12.56
C ILE A 188 -17.47 -18.85 -11.01
N PHE A 189 -16.88 -17.84 -10.37
CA PHE A 189 -16.79 -17.67 -8.93
C PHE A 189 -17.12 -16.22 -8.56
N ASP A 190 -17.43 -15.97 -7.30
CA ASP A 190 -17.62 -14.63 -6.72
C ASP A 190 -18.59 -13.76 -7.55
N PHE A 191 -19.77 -14.32 -7.81
CA PHE A 191 -20.76 -13.70 -8.66
C PHE A 191 -21.60 -12.68 -7.88
N GLU A 192 -21.50 -11.39 -8.28
CA GLU A 192 -22.28 -10.29 -7.72
C GLU A 192 -23.11 -9.61 -8.80
N VAL A 193 -24.38 -9.29 -8.49
CA VAL A 193 -25.27 -8.53 -9.38
C VAL A 193 -25.78 -7.30 -8.67
N ASN A 194 -25.52 -6.15 -9.26
CA ASN A 194 -26.02 -4.87 -8.80
C ASN A 194 -26.91 -4.24 -9.86
N ARG A 195 -28.01 -3.58 -9.45
CA ARG A 195 -28.78 -2.75 -10.39
C ARG A 195 -27.96 -1.51 -10.73
N SER A 196 -27.68 -1.33 -12.01
CA SER A 196 -27.05 -0.14 -12.56
C SER A 196 -28.11 0.65 -13.31
N GLY A 197 -28.17 1.94 -13.08
CA GLY A 197 -29.05 2.83 -13.82
C GLY A 197 -30.13 3.49 -12.98
N SER A 198 -30.07 4.82 -12.93
CA SER A 198 -31.12 5.73 -12.43
C SER A 198 -32.01 6.25 -13.57
N GLY A 199 -32.02 5.57 -14.73
CA GLY A 199 -32.73 5.99 -15.96
C GLY A 199 -33.94 5.12 -16.30
N ALA A 200 -34.63 5.46 -17.41
CA ALA A 200 -35.87 4.82 -17.89
C ALA A 200 -35.72 3.34 -18.28
N LEU A 201 -34.48 2.83 -18.44
CA LEU A 201 -34.19 1.43 -18.73
C LEU A 201 -33.25 0.87 -17.62
N PRO A 202 -33.72 -0.11 -16.82
CA PRO A 202 -32.89 -0.74 -15.80
C PRO A 202 -31.83 -1.61 -16.46
N SER A 203 -30.55 -1.32 -16.24
CA SER A 203 -29.44 -2.21 -16.58
C SER A 203 -28.94 -2.94 -15.33
N PHE A 204 -28.28 -4.07 -15.53
CA PHE A 204 -27.70 -4.88 -14.46
C PHE A 204 -26.20 -4.96 -14.63
N LEU A 205 -25.48 -4.49 -13.62
CA LEU A 205 -24.03 -4.60 -13.54
C LEU A 205 -23.68 -5.91 -12.81
N CYS A 206 -23.07 -6.83 -13.50
CA CYS A 206 -22.65 -8.11 -12.98
C CYS A 206 -21.13 -8.17 -12.89
N GLN A 207 -20.61 -8.52 -11.73
CA GLN A 207 -19.18 -8.73 -11.53
C GLN A 207 -18.96 -10.18 -11.12
N PHE A 208 -18.01 -10.84 -11.77
CA PHE A 208 -17.67 -12.22 -11.45
C PHE A 208 -16.22 -12.53 -11.80
N SER A 209 -15.65 -13.45 -11.04
CA SER A 209 -14.36 -14.05 -11.33
C SER A 209 -14.54 -15.32 -12.13
N ALA A 210 -13.79 -15.51 -13.19
CA ALA A 210 -13.87 -16.69 -14.03
C ALA A 210 -12.50 -17.34 -14.19
N VAL A 211 -12.47 -18.67 -14.28
CA VAL A 211 -11.28 -19.44 -14.62
C VAL A 211 -11.44 -20.03 -16.00
N LEU A 212 -10.55 -19.58 -16.89
CA LEU A 212 -10.51 -20.04 -18.27
C LEU A 212 -9.80 -21.39 -18.39
N PRO A 213 -10.22 -22.29 -19.30
CA PRO A 213 -9.45 -23.46 -19.64
C PRO A 213 -8.13 -23.09 -20.36
N ASP A 214 -7.10 -23.90 -20.21
CA ASP A 214 -5.65 -23.69 -20.52
C ASP A 214 -5.29 -23.14 -21.91
N ARG A 215 -6.21 -22.97 -22.83
CA ARG A 215 -5.94 -22.60 -24.23
C ARG A 215 -6.68 -21.36 -24.73
N ARG A 216 -7.41 -20.63 -23.87
CA ARG A 216 -8.17 -19.46 -24.32
C ARG A 216 -7.44 -18.16 -24.01
N ASP A 217 -7.47 -17.26 -24.99
CA ASP A 217 -6.98 -15.91 -24.90
C ASP A 217 -8.05 -14.99 -24.29
N HIS A 218 -7.66 -14.16 -23.29
CA HIS A 218 -8.57 -13.22 -22.61
C HIS A 218 -9.25 -12.25 -23.58
N PRO A 219 -8.52 -11.57 -24.52
CA PRO A 219 -9.15 -10.66 -25.48
C PRO A 219 -10.16 -11.34 -26.40
N GLY A 220 -9.90 -12.58 -26.80
CA GLY A 220 -10.82 -13.35 -27.64
C GLY A 220 -12.16 -13.62 -26.94
N LEU A 221 -12.12 -14.04 -25.66
CA LEU A 221 -13.33 -14.25 -24.86
C LEU A 221 -14.12 -12.95 -24.66
N LEU A 222 -13.45 -11.84 -24.35
CA LEU A 222 -14.11 -10.55 -24.18
C LEU A 222 -14.79 -10.07 -25.47
N ALA A 223 -14.16 -10.29 -26.64
CA ALA A 223 -14.74 -9.98 -27.94
C ALA A 223 -15.98 -10.85 -28.25
N GLU A 224 -15.91 -12.15 -27.95
CA GLU A 224 -17.07 -13.05 -28.09
C GLU A 224 -18.23 -12.65 -27.20
N LEU A 225 -17.97 -12.31 -25.94
CA LEU A 225 -18.99 -11.88 -24.99
C LEU A 225 -19.60 -10.52 -25.35
N SER A 226 -18.78 -9.58 -25.87
CA SER A 226 -19.29 -8.29 -26.32
C SER A 226 -20.21 -8.36 -27.54
N ALA A 227 -20.12 -9.45 -28.31
CA ALA A 227 -20.96 -9.70 -29.47
C ALA A 227 -22.31 -10.35 -29.12
N LEU A 228 -22.51 -10.79 -27.86
CA LEU A 228 -23.77 -11.38 -27.42
C LEU A 228 -24.87 -10.32 -27.30
N ASP A 229 -26.08 -10.69 -27.71
CA ASP A 229 -27.24 -9.82 -27.65
C ASP A 229 -27.61 -9.45 -26.22
N GLY A 230 -27.81 -8.15 -25.95
CA GLY A 230 -28.16 -7.59 -24.65
C GLY A 230 -26.95 -7.27 -23.75
N VAL A 231 -25.71 -7.41 -24.22
CA VAL A 231 -24.51 -6.91 -23.54
C VAL A 231 -24.28 -5.45 -23.92
N ILE A 232 -24.29 -4.56 -22.92
CA ILE A 232 -24.09 -3.12 -23.09
C ILE A 232 -22.61 -2.77 -23.00
N LEU A 233 -21.94 -3.29 -21.97
CA LEU A 233 -20.53 -3.03 -21.68
C LEU A 233 -19.88 -4.26 -21.07
N ILE A 234 -18.65 -4.53 -21.45
CA ILE A 234 -17.80 -5.55 -20.84
C ILE A 234 -16.39 -5.00 -20.64
N GLU A 235 -15.85 -5.23 -19.45
CA GLU A 235 -14.50 -4.81 -19.09
C GLU A 235 -13.83 -5.90 -18.23
N GLU A 236 -12.53 -6.10 -18.42
CA GLU A 236 -11.69 -6.84 -17.49
C GLU A 236 -11.26 -5.90 -16.36
N ILE A 237 -11.40 -6.37 -15.09
CA ILE A 237 -11.15 -5.55 -13.89
C ILE A 237 -9.84 -6.00 -13.21
#